data_e95eebd660264eafe7ab487aab2db139
#
_entry.id   e95eebd660264eafe7ab487aab2db139
#
_cell.length_a   1.000
_cell.length_b   1.000
_cell.length_c   1.000
_cell.angle_alpha   90.00
_cell.angle_beta   90.00
_cell.angle_gamma   90.00
#
_symmetry.space_group_name_H-M   'P 1'
#
loop_
_entity.id
_entity.type
_entity.pdbx_description
1 polymer ?
#
loop_
_entity_poly.entity_id
_entity_poly.type
_entity_poly.pdbx_seq_one_letter_code
_entity_poly.pdbx_strand_id
1 'polypeptide(L)'
;MNRSGDGALLTLSHVSIAYGSIVAVEDVSFDVAEGEFFCIVGANGSGKSTLIRGILGLTPLAGGRVALETGPDGAAYVPQVEGADRDFPATVWEIVLTGTQRRGWRAPFYTRADKEAATAALSAFEISDLAGRRIGKLSGGQMQRVLLARAMCRGPKLLLLDEPCSGLDADSRRGFYELLARLNRERRTTIVMVSHDLDEVAARASRVAVMARRLLFVGTPDAWRSGAWKASILDSGILDPEGVPVLSEVSA
;
A
#
# COMPACT_ATOMS: atom_id res chain seq x y z
N MET A 1 -21.02 6.23 -13.36
CA MET A 1 -20.57 6.11 -14.76
C MET A 1 -19.20 5.50 -14.75
N ASN A 2 -19.13 4.19 -15.00
CA ASN A 2 -17.93 3.36 -14.91
C ASN A 2 -17.01 3.67 -16.10
N ARG A 3 -15.86 4.30 -15.89
CA ARG A 3 -14.81 4.37 -16.91
C ARG A 3 -13.98 3.08 -16.82
N SER A 4 -14.55 1.99 -17.29
CA SER A 4 -13.79 0.76 -17.45
C SER A 4 -12.97 0.86 -18.75
N GLY A 5 -11.63 0.81 -18.65
CA GLY A 5 -10.85 0.19 -19.67
C GLY A 5 -9.75 0.92 -20.40
N ASP A 6 -9.63 2.26 -20.42
CA ASP A 6 -8.48 2.90 -21.10
C ASP A 6 -7.57 3.62 -20.08
N GLY A 7 -6.43 2.99 -19.74
CA GLY A 7 -5.39 3.59 -18.89
C GLY A 7 -5.35 3.14 -17.42
N ALA A 8 -6.11 2.13 -17.01
CA ALA A 8 -6.02 1.55 -15.67
C ALA A 8 -4.73 0.69 -15.55
N LEU A 9 -3.90 1.00 -14.55
CA LEU A 9 -2.72 0.21 -14.24
C LEU A 9 -3.06 -1.03 -13.41
N LEU A 10 -4.04 -0.90 -12.51
CA LEU A 10 -4.56 -1.95 -11.65
C LEU A 10 -6.07 -2.00 -11.76
N THR A 11 -6.62 -3.20 -11.96
CA THR A 11 -8.09 -3.43 -11.99
C THR A 11 -8.43 -4.60 -11.09
N LEU A 12 -9.37 -4.39 -10.19
CA LEU A 12 -10.01 -5.43 -9.39
C LEU A 12 -11.44 -5.64 -9.90
N SER A 13 -11.82 -6.89 -10.14
CA SER A 13 -13.16 -7.25 -10.59
C SER A 13 -13.73 -8.35 -9.69
N HIS A 14 -14.73 -8.01 -8.90
CA HIS A 14 -15.44 -8.93 -7.99
C HIS A 14 -14.52 -9.73 -7.05
N VAL A 15 -13.44 -9.08 -6.54
CA VAL A 15 -12.42 -9.73 -5.73
C VAL A 15 -12.99 -10.12 -4.37
N SER A 16 -12.88 -11.41 -4.05
CA SER A 16 -13.22 -11.96 -2.74
C SER A 16 -12.05 -12.78 -2.21
N ILE A 17 -11.76 -12.67 -0.89
CA ILE A 17 -10.68 -13.37 -0.21
C ILE A 17 -11.22 -13.93 1.11
N ALA A 18 -10.94 -15.21 1.36
CA ALA A 18 -11.37 -15.89 2.59
C ALA A 18 -10.23 -16.71 3.20
N TYR A 19 -10.27 -16.84 4.52
CA TYR A 19 -9.41 -17.70 5.32
C TYR A 19 -10.27 -18.77 5.99
N GLY A 20 -10.32 -19.97 5.41
CA GLY A 20 -11.27 -21.02 5.81
C GLY A 20 -12.71 -20.53 5.62
N SER A 21 -13.49 -20.50 6.68
CA SER A 21 -14.88 -20.01 6.67
C SER A 21 -15.03 -18.48 6.81
N ILE A 22 -13.93 -17.77 7.10
CA ILE A 22 -13.99 -16.34 7.37
C ILE A 22 -13.76 -15.57 6.07
N VAL A 23 -14.76 -14.83 5.60
CA VAL A 23 -14.65 -13.91 4.46
C VAL A 23 -14.03 -12.61 4.95
N ALA A 24 -12.80 -12.31 4.50
CA ALA A 24 -12.05 -11.11 4.87
C ALA A 24 -12.27 -9.96 3.87
N VAL A 25 -12.48 -10.28 2.60
CA VAL A 25 -12.79 -9.33 1.52
C VAL A 25 -13.91 -9.94 0.68
N GLU A 26 -14.94 -9.15 0.38
CA GLU A 26 -16.13 -9.62 -0.31
C GLU A 26 -16.52 -8.69 -1.45
N ASP A 27 -16.50 -9.20 -2.67
CA ASP A 27 -17.00 -8.57 -3.91
C ASP A 27 -16.46 -7.14 -4.14
N VAL A 28 -15.14 -6.96 -4.04
CA VAL A 28 -14.49 -5.66 -4.22
C VAL A 28 -14.13 -5.44 -5.69
N SER A 29 -14.61 -4.32 -6.26
CA SER A 29 -14.33 -3.93 -7.64
C SER A 29 -13.97 -2.44 -7.71
N PHE A 30 -12.78 -2.12 -8.21
CA PHE A 30 -12.33 -0.77 -8.56
C PHE A 30 -11.14 -0.83 -9.52
N ASP A 31 -10.81 0.31 -10.09
CA ASP A 31 -9.63 0.52 -10.93
C ASP A 31 -8.72 1.58 -10.30
N VAL A 32 -7.44 1.56 -10.68
CA VAL A 32 -6.46 2.61 -10.34
C VAL A 32 -5.70 2.98 -11.62
N ALA A 33 -5.73 4.27 -11.95
CA ALA A 33 -5.06 4.79 -13.15
C ALA A 33 -3.53 4.91 -12.96
N GLU A 34 -2.77 4.93 -14.07
CA GLU A 34 -1.32 5.17 -14.00
C GLU A 34 -1.04 6.58 -13.46
N GLY A 35 -0.15 6.68 -12.47
CA GLY A 35 0.21 7.93 -11.79
C GLY A 35 -0.81 8.41 -10.77
N GLU A 36 -1.83 7.62 -10.45
CA GLU A 36 -2.81 7.94 -9.42
C GLU A 36 -2.24 7.74 -8.00
N PHE A 37 -2.66 8.60 -7.06
CA PHE A 37 -2.45 8.39 -5.63
C PHE A 37 -3.79 7.95 -5.02
N PHE A 38 -3.97 6.65 -4.87
CA PHE A 38 -5.20 6.01 -4.40
C PHE A 38 -5.04 5.59 -2.93
N CYS A 39 -5.96 5.99 -2.07
CA CYS A 39 -5.95 5.62 -0.67
C CYS A 39 -7.11 4.70 -0.31
N ILE A 40 -6.83 3.67 0.50
CA ILE A 40 -7.81 2.76 1.07
C ILE A 40 -7.91 3.05 2.57
N VAL A 41 -9.09 3.43 3.02
CA VAL A 41 -9.38 3.71 4.43
C VAL A 41 -10.47 2.78 4.95
N GLY A 42 -10.55 2.61 6.26
CA GLY A 42 -11.55 1.78 6.91
C GLY A 42 -11.09 1.32 8.30
N ALA A 43 -11.98 0.78 9.11
CA ALA A 43 -11.69 0.29 10.46
C ALA A 43 -10.65 -0.84 10.47
N ASN A 44 -10.07 -1.13 11.63
CA ASN A 44 -9.22 -2.30 11.81
C ASN A 44 -10.03 -3.57 11.56
N GLY A 45 -9.43 -4.56 10.89
CA GLY A 45 -10.12 -5.79 10.51
C GLY A 45 -11.06 -5.67 9.29
N SER A 46 -11.12 -4.51 8.62
CA SER A 46 -11.97 -4.32 7.43
C SER A 46 -11.44 -4.97 6.14
N GLY A 47 -10.32 -5.71 6.20
CA GLY A 47 -9.80 -6.46 5.06
C GLY A 47 -8.79 -5.70 4.17
N LYS A 48 -8.36 -4.48 4.53
CA LYS A 48 -7.44 -3.64 3.73
C LYS A 48 -6.10 -4.31 3.42
N SER A 49 -5.40 -4.78 4.44
CA SER A 49 -4.11 -5.48 4.29
C SER A 49 -4.28 -6.82 3.56
N THR A 50 -5.41 -7.51 3.78
CA THR A 50 -5.76 -8.72 3.04
C THR A 50 -5.95 -8.43 1.56
N LEU A 51 -6.62 -7.32 1.21
CA LEU A 51 -6.79 -6.89 -0.17
C LEU A 51 -5.46 -6.60 -0.84
N ILE A 52 -4.55 -5.85 -0.17
CA ILE A 52 -3.18 -5.61 -0.67
C ILE A 52 -2.44 -6.92 -0.93
N ARG A 53 -2.52 -7.89 0.00
CA ARG A 53 -1.91 -9.21 -0.19
C ARG A 53 -2.52 -9.97 -1.36
N GLY A 54 -3.83 -9.86 -1.58
CA GLY A 54 -4.52 -10.42 -2.75
C GLY A 54 -4.05 -9.79 -4.05
N ILE A 55 -3.91 -8.46 -4.12
CA ILE A 55 -3.36 -7.73 -5.28
C ILE A 55 -1.95 -8.23 -5.63
N LEU A 56 -1.14 -8.51 -4.62
CA LEU A 56 0.23 -9.03 -4.79
C LEU A 56 0.30 -10.53 -5.14
N GLY A 57 -0.84 -11.23 -5.10
CA GLY A 57 -0.89 -12.68 -5.25
C GLY A 57 -0.22 -13.44 -4.09
N LEU A 58 -0.10 -12.80 -2.91
CA LEU A 58 0.43 -13.40 -1.67
C LEU A 58 -0.64 -14.19 -0.92
N THR A 59 -1.92 -13.90 -1.20
CA THR A 59 -3.09 -14.63 -0.68
C THR A 59 -3.96 -15.02 -1.87
N PRO A 60 -4.40 -16.29 -1.96
CA PRO A 60 -5.26 -16.74 -3.03
C PRO A 60 -6.62 -16.02 -2.97
N LEU A 61 -7.18 -15.73 -4.14
CA LEU A 61 -8.54 -15.19 -4.25
C LEU A 61 -9.54 -16.34 -4.10
N ALA A 62 -10.62 -16.10 -3.35
CA ALA A 62 -11.78 -16.99 -3.29
C ALA A 62 -12.71 -16.77 -4.48
N GLY A 63 -12.65 -15.57 -5.11
CA GLY A 63 -13.41 -15.22 -6.30
C GLY A 63 -12.89 -13.95 -6.95
N GLY A 64 -13.33 -13.69 -8.17
CA GLY A 64 -12.97 -12.49 -8.90
C GLY A 64 -11.58 -12.54 -9.55
N ARG A 65 -11.10 -11.37 -9.95
CA ARG A 65 -9.84 -11.22 -10.69
C ARG A 65 -9.13 -9.93 -10.32
N VAL A 66 -7.80 -10.01 -10.24
CA VAL A 66 -6.88 -8.86 -10.20
C VAL A 66 -6.10 -8.83 -11.51
N ALA A 67 -6.11 -7.71 -12.21
CA ALA A 67 -5.30 -7.45 -13.39
C ALA A 67 -4.32 -6.31 -13.10
N LEU A 68 -3.03 -6.54 -13.36
CA LEU A 68 -1.96 -5.55 -13.27
C LEU A 68 -1.27 -5.48 -14.61
N GLU A 69 -1.39 -4.34 -15.31
CA GLU A 69 -0.89 -4.16 -16.68
C GLU A 69 0.63 -4.34 -16.82
N THR A 70 1.38 -4.02 -15.77
CA THR A 70 2.84 -4.19 -15.76
C THR A 70 3.30 -5.61 -15.39
N GLY A 71 2.37 -6.50 -15.09
CA GLY A 71 2.68 -7.79 -14.48
C GLY A 71 3.22 -7.65 -13.04
N PRO A 72 3.47 -8.78 -12.37
CA PRO A 72 3.84 -8.80 -10.95
C PRO A 72 5.19 -8.14 -10.65
N ASP A 73 6.09 -8.05 -11.62
CA ASP A 73 7.41 -7.39 -11.47
C ASP A 73 7.32 -5.85 -11.52
N GLY A 74 6.21 -5.30 -11.97
CA GLY A 74 5.95 -3.87 -12.02
C GLY A 74 5.37 -3.29 -10.73
N ALA A 75 5.11 -4.13 -9.72
CA ALA A 75 4.62 -3.71 -8.41
C ALA A 75 5.66 -3.93 -7.32
N ALA A 76 5.75 -2.97 -6.39
CA ALA A 76 6.52 -3.09 -5.16
C ALA A 76 5.62 -2.94 -3.94
N TYR A 77 6.06 -3.50 -2.82
CA TYR A 77 5.30 -3.52 -1.58
C TYR A 77 6.13 -3.08 -0.39
N VAL A 78 5.56 -2.18 0.38
CA VAL A 78 6.06 -1.78 1.70
C VAL A 78 5.04 -2.25 2.74
N PRO A 79 5.38 -3.30 3.53
CA PRO A 79 4.50 -3.83 4.56
C PRO A 79 4.43 -2.89 5.75
N GLN A 80 3.39 -3.06 6.56
CA GLN A 80 3.36 -2.52 7.92
C GLN A 80 4.54 -3.10 8.73
N VAL A 81 5.26 -2.23 9.43
CA VAL A 81 6.38 -2.65 10.28
C VAL A 81 5.91 -2.66 11.72
N GLU A 82 5.67 -3.85 12.25
CA GLU A 82 5.44 -4.07 13.67
C GLU A 82 6.77 -4.56 14.29
N GLY A 83 7.44 -3.68 15.02
CA GLY A 83 8.63 -4.03 15.81
C GLY A 83 9.79 -4.59 14.98
N ALA A 84 10.71 -3.74 14.51
CA ALA A 84 11.95 -4.25 13.94
C ALA A 84 12.71 -5.03 15.03
N ASP A 85 13.10 -6.27 14.71
CA ASP A 85 14.02 -7.04 15.56
C ASP A 85 15.31 -6.22 15.71
N ARG A 86 15.55 -5.72 16.93
CA ARG A 86 16.68 -4.85 17.24
C ARG A 86 18.02 -5.55 17.07
N ASP A 87 18.01 -6.87 17.12
CA ASP A 87 19.20 -7.71 17.03
C ASP A 87 19.44 -8.24 15.61
N PHE A 88 18.54 -7.92 14.66
CA PHE A 88 18.71 -8.35 13.27
C PHE A 88 20.02 -7.78 12.69
N PRO A 89 20.96 -8.64 12.22
CA PRO A 89 22.33 -8.23 11.95
C PRO A 89 22.53 -7.46 10.65
N ALA A 90 21.52 -7.40 9.76
CA ALA A 90 21.65 -6.79 8.44
C ALA A 90 21.84 -5.26 8.50
N THR A 91 22.66 -4.76 7.61
CA THR A 91 22.86 -3.34 7.36
C THR A 91 21.78 -2.77 6.43
N VAL A 92 21.62 -1.45 6.45
CA VAL A 92 20.74 -0.72 5.50
C VAL A 92 21.10 -1.05 4.06
N TRP A 93 22.38 -1.08 3.72
CA TRP A 93 22.88 -1.45 2.40
C TRP A 93 22.40 -2.83 1.97
N GLU A 94 22.55 -3.83 2.82
CA GLU A 94 22.12 -5.21 2.52
C GLU A 94 20.61 -5.30 2.29
N ILE A 95 19.82 -4.61 3.11
CA ILE A 95 18.36 -4.58 2.95
C ILE A 95 17.95 -3.91 1.64
N VAL A 96 18.51 -2.74 1.33
CA VAL A 96 18.17 -2.02 0.09
C VAL A 96 18.59 -2.85 -1.13
N LEU A 97 19.76 -3.48 -1.09
CA LEU A 97 20.26 -4.33 -2.16
C LEU A 97 19.32 -5.52 -2.48
N THR A 98 18.61 -6.08 -1.47
CA THR A 98 17.60 -7.12 -1.73
C THR A 98 16.47 -6.64 -2.64
N GLY A 99 16.22 -5.33 -2.71
CA GLY A 99 15.20 -4.75 -3.59
C GLY A 99 15.51 -4.87 -5.08
N THR A 100 16.74 -5.18 -5.46
CA THR A 100 17.14 -5.39 -6.86
C THR A 100 16.82 -6.80 -7.37
N GLN A 101 16.52 -7.75 -6.49
CA GLN A 101 16.24 -9.14 -6.87
C GLN A 101 14.91 -9.26 -7.64
N ARG A 102 14.93 -10.08 -8.73
CA ARG A 102 13.71 -10.45 -9.46
C ARG A 102 12.97 -11.58 -8.78
N ARG A 103 11.64 -11.58 -8.88
CA ARG A 103 10.81 -12.70 -8.45
C ARG A 103 11.26 -13.99 -9.15
N GLY A 104 11.51 -15.05 -8.39
CA GLY A 104 11.89 -16.38 -8.93
C GLY A 104 13.34 -16.51 -9.38
N TRP A 105 14.15 -15.45 -9.44
CA TRP A 105 15.54 -15.54 -9.81
C TRP A 105 16.44 -15.64 -8.58
N ARG A 106 17.13 -16.76 -8.46
CA ARG A 106 18.10 -17.03 -7.38
C ARG A 106 19.52 -16.92 -7.93
N ALA A 107 19.91 -15.71 -8.37
CA ALA A 107 21.32 -15.48 -8.65
C ALA A 107 22.10 -15.48 -7.32
N PRO A 108 23.19 -16.25 -7.22
CA PRO A 108 23.97 -16.32 -5.97
C PRO A 108 24.72 -15.02 -5.67
N PHE A 109 24.83 -14.11 -6.64
CA PHE A 109 25.61 -12.88 -6.53
C PHE A 109 24.88 -11.68 -7.12
N TYR A 110 25.02 -10.53 -6.47
CA TYR A 110 24.56 -9.25 -6.98
C TYR A 110 25.51 -8.71 -8.07
N THR A 111 24.95 -8.24 -9.16
CA THR A 111 25.69 -7.64 -10.25
C THR A 111 26.15 -6.22 -9.91
N ARG A 112 27.03 -5.64 -10.75
CA ARG A 112 27.40 -4.23 -10.63
C ARG A 112 26.19 -3.31 -10.80
N ALA A 113 25.28 -3.61 -11.72
CA ALA A 113 24.05 -2.84 -11.91
C ALA A 113 23.13 -2.88 -10.69
N ASP A 114 23.04 -4.02 -9.97
CA ASP A 114 22.27 -4.12 -8.73
C ASP A 114 22.83 -3.18 -7.65
N LYS A 115 24.15 -3.16 -7.51
CA LYS A 115 24.84 -2.28 -6.55
C LYS A 115 24.67 -0.80 -6.89
N GLU A 116 24.74 -0.44 -8.16
CA GLU A 116 24.50 0.92 -8.66
C GLU A 116 23.05 1.35 -8.40
N ALA A 117 22.07 0.46 -8.65
CA ALA A 117 20.67 0.72 -8.36
C ALA A 117 20.40 0.92 -6.85
N ALA A 118 21.01 0.09 -6.00
CA ALA A 118 20.90 0.23 -4.55
C ALA A 118 21.53 1.55 -4.07
N THR A 119 22.70 1.94 -4.60
CA THR A 119 23.36 3.22 -4.29
C THR A 119 22.47 4.40 -4.70
N ALA A 120 21.91 4.36 -5.89
CA ALA A 120 21.01 5.39 -6.39
C ALA A 120 19.74 5.51 -5.52
N ALA A 121 19.20 4.37 -5.07
CA ALA A 121 18.06 4.35 -4.15
C ALA A 121 18.42 4.98 -2.80
N LEU A 122 19.54 4.62 -2.16
CA LEU A 122 19.98 5.22 -0.92
C LEU A 122 20.10 6.74 -1.02
N SER A 123 20.66 7.24 -2.12
CA SER A 123 20.77 8.69 -2.38
C SER A 123 19.41 9.35 -2.58
N ALA A 124 18.54 8.75 -3.39
CA ALA A 124 17.21 9.31 -3.69
C ALA A 124 16.30 9.41 -2.45
N PHE A 125 16.50 8.55 -1.45
CA PHE A 125 15.75 8.52 -0.20
C PHE A 125 16.49 9.16 0.97
N GLU A 126 17.64 9.83 0.71
CA GLU A 126 18.39 10.62 1.70
C GLU A 126 18.85 9.78 2.90
N ILE A 127 19.33 8.56 2.65
CA ILE A 127 19.81 7.61 3.67
C ILE A 127 21.19 7.00 3.34
N SER A 128 21.97 7.67 2.47
CA SER A 128 23.30 7.18 2.09
C SER A 128 24.27 7.11 3.28
N ASP A 129 24.16 8.03 4.24
CA ASP A 129 24.94 8.07 5.47
C ASP A 129 24.63 6.90 6.43
N LEU A 130 23.45 6.27 6.25
CA LEU A 130 23.02 5.12 7.05
C LEU A 130 23.42 3.77 6.43
N ALA A 131 24.04 3.73 5.25
CA ALA A 131 24.26 2.49 4.48
C ALA A 131 24.93 1.37 5.30
N GLY A 132 25.94 1.70 6.11
CA GLY A 132 26.64 0.73 6.97
C GLY A 132 25.97 0.47 8.32
N ARG A 133 24.87 1.18 8.66
CA ARG A 133 24.20 1.05 9.96
C ARG A 133 23.30 -0.18 9.98
N ARG A 134 23.26 -0.89 11.11
CA ARG A 134 22.33 -2.02 11.32
C ARG A 134 20.89 -1.52 11.40
N ILE A 135 19.95 -2.23 10.75
CA ILE A 135 18.54 -1.84 10.69
C ILE A 135 17.88 -1.75 12.07
N GLY A 136 18.26 -2.60 13.01
CA GLY A 136 17.76 -2.55 14.40
C GLY A 136 18.17 -1.30 15.20
N LYS A 137 19.08 -0.45 14.65
CA LYS A 137 19.51 0.81 15.25
C LYS A 137 18.88 2.05 14.61
N LEU A 138 17.93 1.87 13.71
CA LEU A 138 17.24 2.95 13.02
C LEU A 138 16.06 3.48 13.83
N SER A 139 15.75 4.77 13.65
CA SER A 139 14.44 5.29 14.06
C SER A 139 13.33 4.74 13.15
N GLY A 140 12.05 4.82 13.57
CA GLY A 140 10.93 4.39 12.76
C GLY A 140 10.91 5.07 11.38
N GLY A 141 11.11 6.38 11.32
CA GLY A 141 11.15 7.13 10.06
C GLY A 141 12.33 6.73 9.16
N GLN A 142 13.52 6.47 9.73
CA GLN A 142 14.67 5.95 8.99
C GLN A 142 14.37 4.56 8.42
N MET A 143 13.76 3.67 9.20
CA MET A 143 13.35 2.34 8.74
C MET A 143 12.37 2.42 7.58
N GLN A 144 11.37 3.29 7.65
CA GLN A 144 10.40 3.46 6.56
C GLN A 144 11.07 3.96 5.27
N ARG A 145 12.02 4.90 5.37
CA ARG A 145 12.82 5.35 4.21
C ARG A 145 13.65 4.20 3.60
N VAL A 146 14.22 3.34 4.43
CA VAL A 146 14.97 2.15 3.99
C VAL A 146 14.06 1.17 3.24
N LEU A 147 12.88 0.87 3.77
CA LEU A 147 11.91 -0.02 3.12
C LEU A 147 11.40 0.55 1.81
N LEU A 148 11.17 1.86 1.76
CA LEU A 148 10.77 2.55 0.54
C LEU A 148 11.91 2.55 -0.50
N ALA A 149 13.14 2.80 -0.10
CA ALA A 149 14.33 2.71 -0.97
C ALA A 149 14.47 1.30 -1.56
N ARG A 150 14.34 0.27 -0.72
CA ARG A 150 14.32 -1.13 -1.15
C ARG A 150 13.23 -1.39 -2.18
N ALA A 151 11.99 -0.96 -1.92
CA ALA A 151 10.86 -1.14 -2.80
C ALA A 151 11.07 -0.46 -4.17
N MET A 152 11.72 0.70 -4.16
CA MET A 152 11.91 1.55 -5.34
C MET A 152 13.20 1.26 -6.14
N CYS A 153 14.08 0.35 -5.70
CA CYS A 153 15.36 0.03 -6.38
C CYS A 153 15.18 -0.30 -7.87
N ARG A 154 14.07 -0.90 -8.26
CA ARG A 154 13.79 -1.34 -9.63
C ARG A 154 12.87 -0.40 -10.41
N GLY A 155 12.46 0.73 -9.81
CA GLY A 155 11.57 1.69 -10.44
C GLY A 155 10.19 1.09 -10.77
N PRO A 156 9.48 0.50 -9.80
CA PRO A 156 8.16 -0.07 -10.04
C PRO A 156 7.18 1.01 -10.49
N LYS A 157 6.23 0.65 -11.33
CA LYS A 157 5.13 1.54 -11.72
C LYS A 157 4.05 1.64 -10.66
N LEU A 158 3.86 0.59 -9.85
CA LEU A 158 2.90 0.52 -8.75
C LEU A 158 3.63 0.32 -7.43
N LEU A 159 3.34 1.18 -6.46
CA LEU A 159 3.80 1.07 -5.08
C LEU A 159 2.60 0.83 -4.18
N LEU A 160 2.58 -0.33 -3.53
CA LEU A 160 1.58 -0.72 -2.55
C LEU A 160 2.15 -0.50 -1.15
N LEU A 161 1.44 0.23 -0.30
CA LEU A 161 1.87 0.60 1.04
C LEU A 161 0.78 0.19 2.05
N ASP A 162 1.16 -0.58 3.06
CA ASP A 162 0.24 -1.03 4.11
C ASP A 162 0.59 -0.31 5.43
N GLU A 163 -0.17 0.71 5.78
CA GLU A 163 0.01 1.54 6.98
C GLU A 163 1.47 2.01 7.23
N PRO A 164 2.13 2.60 6.23
CA PRO A 164 3.57 2.86 6.30
C PRO A 164 3.97 3.88 7.37
N CYS A 165 3.03 4.67 7.87
CA CYS A 165 3.27 5.71 8.88
C CYS A 165 2.85 5.31 10.29
N SER A 166 2.42 4.04 10.50
CA SER A 166 2.05 3.55 11.84
C SER A 166 3.23 3.67 12.81
N GLY A 167 2.99 4.28 13.97
CA GLY A 167 4.00 4.46 15.02
C GLY A 167 5.08 5.51 14.75
N LEU A 168 4.97 6.31 13.68
CA LEU A 168 5.87 7.43 13.43
C LEU A 168 5.45 8.69 14.22
N ASP A 169 6.44 9.45 14.68
CA ASP A 169 6.22 10.81 15.16
C ASP A 169 5.72 11.75 14.05
N ALA A 170 5.19 12.91 14.40
CA ALA A 170 4.53 13.82 13.47
C ALA A 170 5.48 14.33 12.37
N ASP A 171 6.74 14.62 12.69
CA ASP A 171 7.70 15.16 11.72
C ASP A 171 8.17 14.08 10.75
N SER A 172 8.49 12.87 11.25
CA SER A 172 8.83 11.71 10.43
C SER A 172 7.69 11.34 9.48
N ARG A 173 6.45 11.38 9.97
CA ARG A 173 5.24 11.12 9.18
C ARG A 173 5.07 12.13 8.05
N ARG A 174 5.15 13.44 8.37
CA ARG A 174 5.06 14.51 7.36
C ARG A 174 6.11 14.36 6.28
N GLY A 175 7.39 14.16 6.66
CA GLY A 175 8.47 13.96 5.71
C GLY A 175 8.29 12.72 4.83
N PHE A 176 7.69 11.64 5.36
CA PHE A 176 7.38 10.45 4.58
C PHE A 176 6.28 10.70 3.54
N TYR A 177 5.20 11.40 3.92
CA TYR A 177 4.14 11.78 2.96
C TYR A 177 4.64 12.74 1.88
N GLU A 178 5.52 13.68 2.21
CA GLU A 178 6.16 14.57 1.22
C GLU A 178 6.99 13.76 0.22
N LEU A 179 7.71 12.77 0.70
CA LEU A 179 8.49 11.85 -0.13
C LEU A 179 7.60 11.05 -1.09
N LEU A 180 6.49 10.50 -0.61
CA LEU A 180 5.50 9.81 -1.46
C LEU A 180 4.90 10.74 -2.51
N ALA A 181 4.53 11.96 -2.13
CA ALA A 181 3.99 12.95 -3.05
C ALA A 181 5.01 13.34 -4.13
N ARG A 182 6.30 13.45 -3.79
CA ARG A 182 7.41 13.67 -4.73
C ARG A 182 7.53 12.51 -5.72
N LEU A 183 7.54 11.26 -5.25
CA LEU A 183 7.59 10.07 -6.11
C LEU A 183 6.41 10.02 -7.08
N ASN A 184 5.21 10.30 -6.61
CA ASN A 184 4.01 10.30 -7.45
C ASN A 184 4.10 11.39 -8.55
N ARG A 185 4.45 12.64 -8.18
CA ARG A 185 4.50 13.75 -9.13
C ARG A 185 5.66 13.65 -10.12
N GLU A 186 6.89 13.38 -9.64
CA GLU A 186 8.10 13.47 -10.45
C GLU A 186 8.35 12.20 -11.27
N ARG A 187 8.05 11.03 -10.69
CA ARG A 187 8.28 9.73 -11.33
C ARG A 187 7.01 9.08 -11.87
N ARG A 188 5.84 9.73 -11.70
CA ARG A 188 4.52 9.19 -12.05
C ARG A 188 4.28 7.79 -11.48
N THR A 189 4.90 7.49 -10.33
CA THR A 189 4.67 6.23 -9.62
C THR A 189 3.23 6.20 -9.15
N THR A 190 2.48 5.19 -9.55
CA THR A 190 1.14 4.93 -9.03
C THR A 190 1.24 4.45 -7.59
N ILE A 191 0.49 5.04 -6.68
CA ILE A 191 0.52 4.70 -5.26
C ILE A 191 -0.85 4.19 -4.84
N VAL A 192 -0.88 3.01 -4.24
CA VAL A 192 -2.04 2.48 -3.50
C VAL A 192 -1.63 2.33 -2.05
N MET A 193 -2.25 3.08 -1.16
CA MET A 193 -1.86 3.15 0.23
C MET A 193 -3.04 2.89 1.17
N VAL A 194 -2.85 1.98 2.11
CA VAL A 194 -3.72 1.84 3.28
C VAL A 194 -3.26 2.84 4.33
N SER A 195 -4.17 3.66 4.85
CA SER A 195 -3.85 4.66 5.88
C SER A 195 -5.04 4.91 6.82
N HIS A 196 -4.71 5.23 8.07
CA HIS A 196 -5.65 5.75 9.07
C HIS A 196 -5.52 7.27 9.25
N ASP A 197 -4.56 7.91 8.59
CA ASP A 197 -4.32 9.35 8.68
C ASP A 197 -5.22 10.08 7.68
N LEU A 198 -6.42 10.40 8.12
CA LEU A 198 -7.48 10.93 7.26
C LEU A 198 -7.15 12.30 6.69
N ASP A 199 -6.39 13.14 7.43
CA ASP A 199 -6.01 14.48 6.98
C ASP A 199 -4.97 14.41 5.86
N GLU A 200 -3.96 13.56 6.02
CA GLU A 200 -2.94 13.33 5.01
C GLU A 200 -3.52 12.68 3.74
N VAL A 201 -4.43 11.71 3.91
CA VAL A 201 -5.17 11.09 2.80
C VAL A 201 -5.94 12.15 2.02
N ALA A 202 -6.70 12.98 2.71
CA ALA A 202 -7.52 14.01 2.08
C ALA A 202 -6.71 15.11 1.38
N ALA A 203 -5.48 15.39 1.86
CA ALA A 203 -4.61 16.40 1.27
C ALA A 203 -3.87 15.91 0.00
N ARG A 204 -3.65 14.59 -0.14
CA ARG A 204 -2.74 14.04 -1.15
C ARG A 204 -3.37 13.02 -2.09
N ALA A 205 -4.40 12.30 -1.67
CA ALA A 205 -5.02 11.30 -2.52
C ALA A 205 -5.74 11.93 -3.71
N SER A 206 -5.67 11.29 -4.86
CA SER A 206 -6.51 11.60 -6.03
C SER A 206 -7.91 11.01 -5.85
N ARG A 207 -7.96 9.78 -5.29
CA ARG A 207 -9.19 9.06 -4.95
C ARG A 207 -9.04 8.32 -3.64
N VAL A 208 -10.19 8.11 -2.99
CA VAL A 208 -10.30 7.38 -1.71
C VAL A 208 -11.31 6.26 -1.86
N ALA A 209 -10.94 5.07 -1.40
CA ALA A 209 -11.83 3.93 -1.22
C ALA A 209 -12.09 3.71 0.27
N VAL A 210 -13.36 3.54 0.66
CA VAL A 210 -13.74 3.16 2.02
C VAL A 210 -14.11 1.69 2.05
N MET A 211 -13.48 0.92 2.94
CA MET A 211 -13.69 -0.52 3.07
C MET A 211 -14.23 -0.94 4.44
N ALA A 212 -15.21 -1.88 4.38
CA ALA A 212 -15.69 -2.66 5.54
C ALA A 212 -15.99 -4.09 5.07
N ARG A 213 -14.96 -4.90 4.83
CA ARG A 213 -14.96 -6.18 4.10
C ARG A 213 -15.42 -6.03 2.64
N ARG A 214 -16.39 -5.17 2.38
CA ARG A 214 -16.87 -4.73 1.05
C ARG A 214 -16.39 -3.32 0.77
N LEU A 215 -16.46 -2.95 -0.49
CA LEU A 215 -16.24 -1.57 -0.90
C LEU A 215 -17.51 -0.75 -0.63
N LEU A 216 -17.40 0.24 0.27
CA LEU A 216 -18.52 1.11 0.63
C LEU A 216 -18.58 2.37 -0.23
N PHE A 217 -17.41 2.87 -0.63
CA PHE A 217 -17.30 4.11 -1.40
C PHE A 217 -16.00 4.14 -2.20
N VAL A 218 -16.04 4.72 -3.41
CA VAL A 218 -14.86 5.17 -4.16
C VAL A 218 -15.17 6.52 -4.77
N GLY A 219 -14.32 7.50 -4.52
CA GLY A 219 -14.52 8.84 -5.06
C GLY A 219 -13.38 9.80 -4.72
N THR A 220 -13.57 11.08 -5.01
CA THR A 220 -12.62 12.12 -4.67
C THR A 220 -12.57 12.35 -3.16
N PRO A 221 -11.45 12.90 -2.62
CA PRO A 221 -11.37 13.28 -1.21
C PRO A 221 -12.49 14.23 -0.76
N ASP A 222 -12.91 15.17 -1.62
CA ASP A 222 -14.01 16.09 -1.29
C ASP A 222 -15.36 15.36 -1.18
N ALA A 223 -15.67 14.45 -2.11
CA ALA A 223 -16.87 13.64 -2.05
C ALA A 223 -16.86 12.72 -0.80
N TRP A 224 -15.70 12.20 -0.42
CA TRP A 224 -15.52 11.43 0.80
C TRP A 224 -15.75 12.27 2.06
N ARG A 225 -15.14 13.47 2.14
CA ARG A 225 -15.27 14.39 3.29
C ARG A 225 -16.70 14.91 3.48
N SER A 226 -17.44 15.12 2.39
CA SER A 226 -18.83 15.58 2.47
C SER A 226 -19.73 14.62 3.27
N GLY A 227 -19.34 13.35 3.36
CA GLY A 227 -20.08 12.32 4.07
C GLY A 227 -21.41 11.93 3.41
N ALA A 228 -21.79 12.54 2.28
CA ALA A 228 -23.05 12.28 1.58
C ALA A 228 -23.22 10.79 1.19
N TRP A 229 -22.10 10.10 0.91
CA TRP A 229 -22.09 8.67 0.62
C TRP A 229 -22.57 7.80 1.80
N LYS A 230 -22.45 8.27 3.05
CA LYS A 230 -22.89 7.54 4.26
C LYS A 230 -24.39 7.32 4.27
N ALA A 231 -25.17 8.32 3.84
CA ALA A 231 -26.63 8.22 3.81
C ALA A 231 -27.12 7.06 2.95
N SER A 232 -26.50 6.83 1.78
CA SER A 232 -26.86 5.72 0.90
C SER A 232 -26.50 4.34 1.45
N ILE A 233 -25.58 4.26 2.43
CA ILE A 233 -25.11 3.01 3.02
C ILE A 233 -25.83 2.73 4.35
N LEU A 234 -26.23 3.75 5.09
CA LEU A 234 -27.05 3.61 6.31
C LEU A 234 -28.38 2.89 5.99
N ASP A 235 -28.99 3.23 4.86
CA ASP A 235 -30.22 2.58 4.40
C ASP A 235 -30.01 1.08 4.06
N SER A 236 -28.78 0.66 3.82
CA SER A 236 -28.44 -0.75 3.52
C SER A 236 -28.15 -1.62 4.76
N GLY A 237 -28.10 -1.03 5.96
CA GLY A 237 -27.81 -1.73 7.22
C GLY A 237 -26.33 -2.19 7.37
N ILE A 238 -25.44 -1.70 6.52
CA ILE A 238 -24.01 -2.05 6.56
C ILE A 238 -23.24 -1.20 7.60
N LEU A 239 -23.76 0.00 7.89
CA LEU A 239 -23.24 0.87 8.94
C LEU A 239 -24.29 1.03 10.05
N ASP A 240 -23.82 1.22 11.30
CA ASP A 240 -24.66 1.67 12.38
C ASP A 240 -25.00 3.18 12.26
N PRO A 241 -25.90 3.73 13.08
CA PRO A 241 -26.23 5.15 13.05
C PRO A 241 -25.05 6.08 13.31
N GLU A 242 -23.98 5.60 13.92
CA GLU A 242 -22.74 6.33 14.18
C GLU A 242 -21.76 6.25 12.99
N GLY A 243 -22.12 5.48 11.95
CA GLY A 243 -21.30 5.29 10.73
C GLY A 243 -20.17 4.27 10.91
N VAL A 244 -20.30 3.41 11.90
CA VAL A 244 -19.39 2.28 12.14
C VAL A 244 -19.92 1.04 11.39
N PRO A 245 -19.07 0.28 10.69
CA PRO A 245 -19.50 -0.94 10.03
C PRO A 245 -20.13 -1.93 11.00
N VAL A 246 -21.38 -2.29 10.79
CA VAL A 246 -22.03 -3.37 11.52
C VAL A 246 -21.41 -4.68 11.05
N LEU A 247 -20.44 -5.19 11.81
CA LEU A 247 -19.95 -6.54 11.62
C LEU A 247 -21.06 -7.47 12.09
N SER A 248 -21.86 -8.01 11.17
CA SER A 248 -22.76 -9.11 11.51
C SER A 248 -21.89 -10.21 12.14
N GLU A 249 -22.13 -10.49 13.42
CA GLU A 249 -21.60 -11.66 14.09
C GLU A 249 -22.05 -12.87 13.26
N VAL A 250 -21.11 -13.47 12.55
CA VAL A 250 -21.32 -14.79 11.96
C VAL A 250 -21.33 -15.72 13.17
N SER A 251 -22.54 -16.11 13.58
CA SER A 251 -22.75 -17.18 14.56
C SER A 251 -21.91 -18.37 14.19
N ALA A 252 -21.25 -18.91 15.20
CA ALA A 252 -20.40 -20.08 15.19
C ALA A 252 -21.07 -21.34 14.62
#